data_66a85b4938b416fbd41d39686fb49785
#
_entry.id   66a85b4938b416fbd41d39686fb49785
#
_cell.length_a   1.000
_cell.length_b   1.000
_cell.length_c   1.000
_cell.angle_alpha   90.00
_cell.angle_beta   90.00
_cell.angle_gamma   90.00
#
_symmetry.space_group_name_H-M   'P 1'
#
loop_
_entity.id
_entity.type
_entity.pdbx_description
1 polymer ?
#
loop_
_entity_poly.entity_id
_entity_poly.type
_entity_poly.pdbx_seq_one_letter_code
_entity_poly.pdbx_strand_id
1 'polypeptide(L)'
;MPKIFIFLLIALLTTFGIHKLIPQQQVEFSHSYTLHIFLDTILISLMLIIIWEGNLRINTQLDRKFKWEIKPFSRLFLQIILNTVFSAIVIIVMTILYDLFLSVVISDYNTREQINDSFPVLQNVFYLFIFTFLFYQLVFISVYFFKQWSKTSLEAERLKRENLDSQLRALQNQVNPQFLFNSLNSLVTLINDDKYKATKFVEELANVYRYLLQQQEDHLVRVSDELKFINSYIYLQQTRSGENLKTEIKVDEKFDNYLIAPQTLQILIENAIKHNIISSDKPLTIKIYNSERCIIVENNLQRKISTQQKTGIGLQNIINRYKILGYKSISIDEINNHFRITIPIISPGEVDDSFNY
;
A
#
# COMPACT_ATOMS: atom_id res chain seq x y z
N MET A 1 -14.96 28.98 19.04
CA MET A 1 -14.98 30.47 19.13
C MET A 1 -14.47 31.20 17.86
N PRO A 2 -13.37 30.87 17.17
CA PRO A 2 -12.92 31.66 15.99
C PRO A 2 -13.94 31.68 14.83
N LYS A 3 -14.72 30.61 14.65
CA LYS A 3 -15.68 30.50 13.52
C LYS A 3 -16.84 31.51 13.64
N ILE A 4 -17.41 31.66 14.83
CA ILE A 4 -18.53 32.59 15.07
C ILE A 4 -18.11 34.04 14.80
N PHE A 5 -16.87 34.40 15.22
CA PHE A 5 -16.31 35.70 14.96
C PHE A 5 -16.15 36.01 13.47
N ILE A 6 -15.69 35.01 12.68
CA ILE A 6 -15.56 35.13 11.22
C ILE A 6 -16.96 35.36 10.59
N PHE A 7 -17.98 34.62 10.99
CA PHE A 7 -19.33 34.77 10.46
C PHE A 7 -19.95 36.13 10.81
N LEU A 8 -19.75 36.58 12.05
CA LEU A 8 -20.16 37.93 12.45
C LEU A 8 -19.46 39.02 11.63
N LEU A 9 -18.15 38.89 11.39
CA LEU A 9 -17.41 39.84 10.59
C LEU A 9 -17.89 39.86 9.12
N ILE A 10 -18.13 38.68 8.53
CA ILE A 10 -18.65 38.56 7.16
C ILE A 10 -20.06 39.19 7.10
N ALA A 11 -20.93 38.86 8.06
CA ALA A 11 -22.25 39.41 8.11
C ALA A 11 -22.25 40.96 8.27
N LEU A 12 -21.39 41.49 9.12
CA LEU A 12 -21.22 42.92 9.31
C LEU A 12 -20.71 43.63 8.06
N LEU A 13 -19.74 43.02 7.35
CA LEU A 13 -19.23 43.55 6.08
C LEU A 13 -20.30 43.50 4.97
N THR A 14 -21.10 42.43 4.92
CA THR A 14 -22.17 42.31 3.92
C THR A 14 -23.30 43.27 4.18
N THR A 15 -23.75 43.42 5.43
CA THR A 15 -24.81 44.38 5.78
C THR A 15 -24.34 45.81 5.56
N PHE A 16 -23.10 46.15 5.93
CA PHE A 16 -22.55 47.49 5.67
C PHE A 16 -22.45 47.78 4.16
N GLY A 17 -22.04 46.79 3.38
CA GLY A 17 -21.96 46.87 1.91
C GLY A 17 -23.38 47.12 1.30
N ILE A 18 -24.37 46.38 1.76
CA ILE A 18 -25.78 46.51 1.31
C ILE A 18 -26.30 47.89 1.61
N HIS A 19 -26.16 48.36 2.85
CA HIS A 19 -26.66 49.68 3.25
C HIS A 19 -25.93 50.86 2.55
N LYS A 20 -24.70 50.66 2.15
CA LYS A 20 -23.94 51.68 1.36
C LYS A 20 -24.42 51.79 -0.11
N LEU A 21 -25.05 50.76 -0.65
CA LEU A 21 -25.65 50.72 -1.97
C LEU A 21 -27.03 51.41 -2.04
N ILE A 22 -27.65 51.67 -0.88
CA ILE A 22 -28.93 52.40 -0.80
C ILE A 22 -28.65 53.90 -1.03
N PRO A 23 -29.32 54.57 -1.99
CA PRO A 23 -29.14 55.99 -2.23
C PRO A 23 -29.41 56.83 -0.96
N GLN A 24 -28.40 57.59 -0.53
CA GLN A 24 -28.42 58.37 0.72
C GLN A 24 -29.46 59.52 0.74
N GLN A 25 -30.11 59.81 -0.38
CA GLN A 25 -31.08 60.90 -0.47
C GLN A 25 -32.41 60.67 0.20
N GLN A 26 -32.70 59.47 0.70
CA GLN A 26 -33.98 59.11 1.31
C GLN A 26 -33.91 58.61 2.78
N VAL A 27 -32.72 58.61 3.36
CA VAL A 27 -32.57 58.01 4.71
C VAL A 27 -32.21 59.08 5.72
N GLU A 28 -33.21 59.63 6.42
CA GLU A 28 -32.99 60.27 7.72
C GLU A 28 -32.39 59.21 8.67
N PHE A 29 -31.22 59.50 9.25
CA PHE A 29 -30.62 58.65 10.30
C PHE A 29 -31.50 58.59 11.55
N SER A 30 -32.61 57.88 11.46
CA SER A 30 -33.51 57.63 12.60
C SER A 30 -33.00 56.43 13.41
N HIS A 31 -33.41 56.38 14.67
CA HIS A 31 -33.16 55.26 15.58
C HIS A 31 -33.63 53.91 14.98
N SER A 32 -34.64 53.97 14.12
CA SER A 32 -35.19 52.82 13.38
C SER A 32 -34.19 52.24 12.41
N TYR A 33 -33.41 53.06 11.69
CA TYR A 33 -32.41 52.59 10.69
C TYR A 33 -31.27 51.77 11.32
N THR A 34 -30.73 52.21 12.46
CA THR A 34 -29.66 51.47 13.17
C THR A 34 -30.15 50.13 13.72
N LEU A 35 -31.42 50.07 14.15
CA LEU A 35 -32.05 48.84 14.60
C LEU A 35 -32.21 47.82 13.45
N HIS A 36 -32.61 48.28 12.26
CA HIS A 36 -32.73 47.41 11.08
C HIS A 36 -31.35 46.81 10.68
N ILE A 37 -30.30 47.61 10.62
CA ILE A 37 -28.93 47.11 10.32
C ILE A 37 -28.52 46.04 11.33
N PHE A 38 -28.81 46.25 12.59
CA PHE A 38 -28.49 45.30 13.67
C PHE A 38 -29.26 43.97 13.51
N LEU A 39 -30.56 44.03 13.23
CA LEU A 39 -31.39 42.84 13.01
C LEU A 39 -30.96 42.07 11.76
N ASP A 40 -30.68 42.75 10.66
CA ASP A 40 -30.19 42.15 9.42
C ASP A 40 -28.84 41.45 9.63
N THR A 41 -27.92 42.08 10.39
CA THR A 41 -26.65 41.48 10.72
C THR A 41 -26.79 40.18 11.52
N ILE A 42 -27.70 40.16 12.49
CA ILE A 42 -28.00 38.98 13.28
C ILE A 42 -28.60 37.88 12.40
N LEU A 43 -29.59 38.21 11.56
CA LEU A 43 -30.21 37.27 10.66
C LEU A 43 -29.19 36.61 9.71
N ILE A 44 -28.40 37.43 9.02
CA ILE A 44 -27.39 36.95 8.08
C ILE A 44 -26.36 36.07 8.80
N SER A 45 -25.94 36.47 10.01
CA SER A 45 -25.02 35.67 10.81
C SER A 45 -25.60 34.28 11.16
N LEU A 46 -26.85 34.26 11.57
CA LEU A 46 -27.56 33.02 11.93
C LEU A 46 -27.73 32.10 10.71
N MET A 47 -28.12 32.67 9.57
CA MET A 47 -28.22 31.95 8.30
C MET A 47 -26.87 31.32 7.89
N LEU A 48 -25.79 32.06 7.96
CA LEU A 48 -24.45 31.56 7.62
C LEU A 48 -24.01 30.41 8.54
N ILE A 49 -24.32 30.50 9.83
CA ILE A 49 -24.03 29.44 10.80
C ILE A 49 -24.84 28.18 10.49
N ILE A 50 -26.13 28.30 10.24
CA ILE A 50 -27.01 27.15 9.92
C ILE A 50 -26.55 26.48 8.60
N ILE A 51 -26.25 27.27 7.57
CA ILE A 51 -25.77 26.75 6.28
C ILE A 51 -24.45 26.03 6.46
N TRP A 52 -23.52 26.60 7.23
CA TRP A 52 -22.22 25.97 7.50
C TRP A 52 -22.36 24.62 8.19
N GLU A 53 -23.07 24.58 9.31
CA GLU A 53 -23.22 23.33 10.08
C GLU A 53 -24.01 22.28 9.30
N GLY A 54 -25.04 22.67 8.56
CA GLY A 54 -25.80 21.77 7.71
C GLY A 54 -24.96 21.17 6.57
N ASN A 55 -24.20 22.00 5.87
CA ASN A 55 -23.31 21.55 4.81
C ASN A 55 -22.22 20.61 5.34
N LEU A 56 -21.67 20.87 6.54
CA LEU A 56 -20.74 19.94 7.18
C LEU A 56 -21.38 18.58 7.47
N ARG A 57 -22.60 18.55 7.98
CA ARG A 57 -23.33 17.30 8.26
C ARG A 57 -23.66 16.54 6.97
N ILE A 58 -24.13 17.22 5.93
CA ILE A 58 -24.35 16.62 4.61
C ILE A 58 -23.08 15.98 4.09
N ASN A 59 -21.95 16.70 4.13
CA ASN A 59 -20.68 16.20 3.62
C ASN A 59 -20.16 15.00 4.42
N THR A 60 -20.28 15.01 5.75
CA THR A 60 -19.88 13.86 6.57
C THR A 60 -20.74 12.62 6.31
N GLN A 61 -22.03 12.79 6.03
CA GLN A 61 -22.89 11.67 5.64
C GLN A 61 -22.56 11.13 4.24
N LEU A 62 -22.27 12.03 3.30
CA LEU A 62 -21.84 11.65 1.96
C LEU A 62 -20.51 10.91 1.97
N ASP A 63 -19.54 11.30 2.83
CA ASP A 63 -18.25 10.61 2.97
C ASP A 63 -18.40 9.16 3.45
N ARG A 64 -19.42 8.88 4.24
CA ARG A 64 -19.71 7.51 4.69
C ARG A 64 -20.31 6.64 3.59
N LYS A 65 -21.10 7.21 2.66
CA LYS A 65 -21.80 6.46 1.62
C LYS A 65 -21.05 6.44 0.27
N PHE A 66 -20.40 7.53 -0.06
CA PHE A 66 -19.70 7.72 -1.36
C PHE A 66 -18.26 8.12 -1.11
N LYS A 67 -17.37 7.15 -1.20
CA LYS A 67 -15.92 7.37 -1.07
C LYS A 67 -15.37 8.11 -2.29
N TRP A 68 -14.55 9.12 -2.06
CA TRP A 68 -13.87 9.91 -3.10
C TRP A 68 -12.99 9.06 -4.02
N GLU A 69 -12.40 8.00 -3.47
CA GLU A 69 -11.50 7.10 -4.18
C GLU A 69 -12.19 6.30 -5.29
N ILE A 70 -13.52 6.03 -5.14
CA ILE A 70 -14.25 5.15 -6.04
C ILE A 70 -15.00 5.95 -7.11
N LYS A 71 -15.69 7.06 -6.72
CA LYS A 71 -16.57 7.83 -7.61
C LYS A 71 -16.46 9.33 -7.34
N PRO A 72 -15.30 9.99 -7.62
CA PRO A 72 -15.06 11.39 -7.27
C PRO A 72 -16.06 12.35 -7.95
N PHE A 73 -16.36 12.18 -9.24
CA PHE A 73 -17.28 13.06 -9.98
C PHE A 73 -18.73 12.96 -9.48
N SER A 74 -19.23 11.75 -9.29
CA SER A 74 -20.60 11.54 -8.75
C SER A 74 -20.74 12.11 -7.33
N ARG A 75 -19.68 11.97 -6.53
CA ARG A 75 -19.62 12.51 -5.17
C ARG A 75 -19.65 14.04 -5.18
N LEU A 76 -18.81 14.67 -6.04
CA LEU A 76 -18.76 16.12 -6.19
C LEU A 76 -20.11 16.68 -6.65
N PHE A 77 -20.70 16.08 -7.69
CA PHE A 77 -21.99 16.50 -8.24
C PHE A 77 -23.12 16.42 -7.18
N LEU A 78 -23.21 15.30 -6.49
CA LEU A 78 -24.21 15.11 -5.44
C LEU A 78 -24.02 16.09 -4.27
N GLN A 79 -22.77 16.37 -3.89
CA GLN A 79 -22.44 17.36 -2.87
C GLN A 79 -22.90 18.76 -3.26
N ILE A 80 -22.59 19.19 -4.50
CA ILE A 80 -23.01 20.51 -4.98
C ILE A 80 -24.54 20.63 -4.93
N ILE A 81 -25.25 19.66 -5.48
CA ILE A 81 -26.72 19.67 -5.49
C ILE A 81 -27.29 19.73 -4.07
N LEU A 82 -26.88 18.82 -3.18
CA LEU A 82 -27.45 18.75 -1.83
C LEU A 82 -27.12 20.00 -1.02
N ASN A 83 -25.90 20.52 -1.11
CA ASN A 83 -25.53 21.75 -0.41
C ASN A 83 -26.27 22.97 -0.96
N THR A 84 -26.47 23.06 -2.28
CA THR A 84 -27.22 24.16 -2.90
C THR A 84 -28.71 24.13 -2.51
N VAL A 85 -29.33 22.96 -2.62
CA VAL A 85 -30.73 22.77 -2.26
C VAL A 85 -30.95 23.08 -0.77
N PHE A 86 -30.10 22.54 0.11
CA PHE A 86 -30.20 22.81 1.55
C PHE A 86 -30.06 24.29 1.86
N SER A 87 -29.05 24.96 1.27
CA SER A 87 -28.81 26.38 1.50
C SER A 87 -29.97 27.23 0.97
N ALA A 88 -30.52 26.91 -0.20
CA ALA A 88 -31.68 27.60 -0.75
C ALA A 88 -32.92 27.48 0.17
N ILE A 89 -33.17 26.29 0.72
CA ILE A 89 -34.26 26.06 1.67
C ILE A 89 -34.07 26.93 2.94
N VAL A 90 -32.87 26.94 3.52
CA VAL A 90 -32.56 27.73 4.72
C VAL A 90 -32.82 29.21 4.46
N ILE A 91 -32.36 29.70 3.29
CA ILE A 91 -32.57 31.12 2.91
C ILE A 91 -34.04 31.45 2.83
N ILE A 92 -34.82 30.69 2.06
CA ILE A 92 -36.25 30.92 1.86
C ILE A 92 -36.99 30.90 3.21
N VAL A 93 -36.72 29.92 4.04
CA VAL A 93 -37.39 29.80 5.36
C VAL A 93 -37.04 30.98 6.27
N MET A 94 -35.74 31.35 6.32
CA MET A 94 -35.31 32.43 7.20
C MET A 94 -35.80 33.81 6.75
N THR A 95 -35.88 34.07 5.42
CA THR A 95 -36.46 35.32 4.91
C THR A 95 -37.96 35.40 5.21
N ILE A 96 -38.71 34.33 5.01
CA ILE A 96 -40.15 34.31 5.36
C ILE A 96 -40.34 34.56 6.87
N LEU A 97 -39.54 33.90 7.73
CA LEU A 97 -39.64 34.11 9.18
C LEU A 97 -39.28 35.55 9.58
N TYR A 98 -38.31 36.15 8.90
CA TYR A 98 -37.91 37.53 9.12
C TYR A 98 -39.04 38.53 8.72
N ASP A 99 -39.63 38.34 7.54
CA ASP A 99 -40.75 39.16 7.07
C ASP A 99 -41.97 39.06 7.99
N LEU A 100 -42.28 37.85 8.48
CA LEU A 100 -43.30 37.62 9.48
C LEU A 100 -42.97 38.36 10.79
N PHE A 101 -41.75 38.28 11.28
CA PHE A 101 -41.28 38.95 12.47
C PHE A 101 -41.42 40.48 12.33
N LEU A 102 -40.97 41.06 11.22
CA LEU A 102 -41.07 42.47 10.95
C LEU A 102 -42.56 42.92 10.87
N SER A 103 -43.43 42.14 10.24
CA SER A 103 -44.87 42.49 10.13
C SER A 103 -45.60 42.52 11.47
N VAL A 104 -45.12 41.76 12.46
CA VAL A 104 -45.69 41.77 13.84
C VAL A 104 -45.09 42.90 14.67
N VAL A 105 -43.80 43.20 14.51
CA VAL A 105 -43.09 44.19 15.35
C VAL A 105 -43.33 45.63 14.85
N ILE A 106 -43.48 45.82 13.52
CA ILE A 106 -43.66 47.12 12.88
C ILE A 106 -45.10 47.22 12.34
N SER A 107 -46.05 47.62 13.20
CA SER A 107 -47.48 47.70 12.86
C SER A 107 -47.85 49.00 12.15
N ASP A 108 -46.91 49.82 11.70
CA ASP A 108 -47.22 51.14 11.13
C ASP A 108 -47.49 51.04 9.61
N TYR A 109 -48.66 51.58 9.20
CA TYR A 109 -49.29 51.38 7.90
C TYR A 109 -48.55 52.03 6.70
N ASN A 110 -47.62 52.98 6.94
CA ASN A 110 -46.81 53.64 5.92
C ASN A 110 -45.68 52.73 5.28
N THR A 111 -45.50 51.56 5.82
CA THR A 111 -44.42 50.64 5.36
C THR A 111 -44.78 49.92 4.07
N ARG A 112 -46.02 49.79 3.64
CA ARG A 112 -46.41 49.09 2.41
C ARG A 112 -46.01 49.85 1.11
N GLU A 113 -46.07 51.17 1.09
CA GLU A 113 -45.58 51.96 -0.07
C GLU A 113 -44.03 51.93 -0.16
N GLN A 114 -43.34 51.97 0.98
CA GLN A 114 -41.88 51.84 1.01
C GLN A 114 -41.38 50.48 0.56
N ILE A 115 -42.18 49.41 0.70
CA ILE A 115 -41.81 48.07 0.23
C ILE A 115 -41.71 48.00 -1.32
N ASN A 116 -42.62 48.69 -2.03
CA ASN A 116 -42.57 48.73 -3.49
C ASN A 116 -41.34 49.47 -4.05
N ASP A 117 -40.86 50.51 -3.37
CA ASP A 117 -39.66 51.26 -3.72
C ASP A 117 -38.38 50.51 -3.31
N SER A 118 -38.51 49.48 -2.46
CA SER A 118 -37.37 48.65 -2.02
C SER A 118 -37.07 47.46 -2.93
N PHE A 119 -37.92 47.19 -3.94
CA PHE A 119 -37.77 46.05 -4.84
C PHE A 119 -36.38 45.99 -5.54
N PRO A 120 -35.78 47.08 -6.05
CA PRO A 120 -34.45 47.06 -6.65
C PRO A 120 -33.35 46.77 -5.62
N VAL A 121 -33.53 47.18 -4.38
CA VAL A 121 -32.61 46.93 -3.27
C VAL A 121 -32.65 45.46 -2.91
N LEU A 122 -33.84 44.86 -2.80
CA LEU A 122 -34.02 43.42 -2.55
C LEU A 122 -33.33 42.57 -3.63
N GLN A 123 -33.45 42.97 -4.89
CA GLN A 123 -32.79 42.30 -6.02
C GLN A 123 -31.29 42.37 -5.93
N ASN A 124 -30.68 43.50 -5.59
CA ASN A 124 -29.25 43.65 -5.39
C ASN A 124 -28.73 42.81 -4.21
N VAL A 125 -29.48 42.78 -3.11
CA VAL A 125 -29.21 41.94 -1.94
C VAL A 125 -29.21 40.46 -2.35
N PHE A 126 -30.20 40.04 -3.15
CA PHE A 126 -30.29 38.67 -3.66
C PHE A 126 -29.07 38.29 -4.54
N TYR A 127 -28.62 39.17 -5.45
CA TYR A 127 -27.43 38.95 -6.25
C TYR A 127 -26.16 38.87 -5.40
N LEU A 128 -26.00 39.77 -4.44
CA LEU A 128 -24.86 39.76 -3.51
C LEU A 128 -24.86 38.46 -2.68
N PHE A 129 -26.05 38.02 -2.28
CA PHE A 129 -26.23 36.76 -1.55
C PHE A 129 -25.83 35.54 -2.40
N ILE A 130 -26.32 35.44 -3.64
CA ILE A 130 -25.92 34.38 -4.57
C ILE A 130 -24.40 34.40 -4.77
N PHE A 131 -23.82 35.55 -4.97
CA PHE A 131 -22.38 35.69 -5.18
C PHE A 131 -21.59 35.20 -3.96
N THR A 132 -21.93 35.65 -2.77
CA THR A 132 -21.28 35.24 -1.52
C THR A 132 -21.45 33.74 -1.24
N PHE A 133 -22.63 33.20 -1.56
CA PHE A 133 -22.91 31.77 -1.45
C PHE A 133 -22.04 30.94 -2.42
N LEU A 134 -22.00 31.32 -3.67
CA LEU A 134 -21.16 30.64 -4.69
C LEU A 134 -19.67 30.71 -4.32
N PHE A 135 -19.21 31.87 -3.87
CA PHE A 135 -17.84 32.04 -3.39
C PHE A 135 -17.52 31.12 -2.21
N TYR A 136 -18.45 31.05 -1.23
CA TYR A 136 -18.33 30.16 -0.10
C TYR A 136 -18.25 28.69 -0.54
N GLN A 137 -19.11 28.26 -1.46
CA GLN A 137 -19.10 26.90 -2.00
C GLN A 137 -17.77 26.59 -2.70
N LEU A 138 -17.26 27.52 -3.50
CA LEU A 138 -15.98 27.37 -4.18
C LEU A 138 -14.82 27.17 -3.18
N VAL A 139 -14.74 28.02 -2.17
CA VAL A 139 -13.70 27.93 -1.12
C VAL A 139 -13.83 26.61 -0.36
N PHE A 140 -15.04 26.22 0.01
CA PHE A 140 -15.28 24.98 0.74
C PHE A 140 -14.85 23.75 -0.08
N ILE A 141 -15.24 23.67 -1.35
CA ILE A 141 -14.87 22.59 -2.25
C ILE A 141 -13.36 22.56 -2.43
N SER A 142 -12.72 23.73 -2.64
CA SER A 142 -11.27 23.83 -2.84
C SER A 142 -10.48 23.33 -1.62
N VAL A 143 -10.86 23.76 -0.41
CA VAL A 143 -10.22 23.30 0.84
C VAL A 143 -10.39 21.80 1.04
N TYR A 144 -11.58 21.28 0.76
CA TYR A 144 -11.86 19.86 0.90
C TYR A 144 -11.07 19.03 -0.12
N PHE A 145 -11.08 19.46 -1.39
CA PHE A 145 -10.31 18.83 -2.46
C PHE A 145 -8.82 18.80 -2.14
N PHE A 146 -8.27 19.93 -1.70
CA PHE A 146 -6.86 20.03 -1.34
C PHE A 146 -6.48 19.09 -0.19
N LYS A 147 -7.32 18.99 0.84
CA LYS A 147 -7.13 18.04 1.93
C LYS A 147 -7.12 16.60 1.44
N GLN A 148 -8.05 16.24 0.60
CA GLN A 148 -8.15 14.88 0.08
C GLN A 148 -6.98 14.54 -0.86
N TRP A 149 -6.63 15.48 -1.74
CA TRP A 149 -5.48 15.32 -2.62
C TRP A 149 -4.17 15.16 -1.85
N SER A 150 -3.93 15.99 -0.84
CA SER A 150 -2.75 15.90 0.02
C SER A 150 -2.69 14.55 0.75
N LYS A 151 -3.82 14.06 1.28
CA LYS A 151 -3.88 12.76 1.93
C LYS A 151 -3.53 11.62 0.97
N THR A 152 -4.15 11.61 -0.22
CA THR A 152 -3.91 10.57 -1.24
C THR A 152 -2.47 10.60 -1.74
N SER A 153 -1.89 11.80 -1.93
CA SER A 153 -0.49 11.97 -2.33
C SER A 153 0.49 11.42 -1.30
N LEU A 154 0.27 11.70 -0.01
CA LEU A 154 1.09 11.15 1.08
C LEU A 154 0.98 9.62 1.17
N GLU A 155 -0.19 9.07 0.97
CA GLU A 155 -0.42 7.63 1.00
C GLU A 155 0.26 6.92 -0.18
N ALA A 156 0.19 7.52 -1.38
CA ALA A 156 0.90 7.05 -2.57
C ALA A 156 2.44 7.08 -2.38
N GLU A 157 2.98 8.14 -1.78
CA GLU A 157 4.41 8.25 -1.47
C GLU A 157 4.84 7.19 -0.44
N ARG A 158 4.01 6.97 0.59
CA ARG A 158 4.28 5.94 1.60
C ARG A 158 4.33 4.55 0.98
N LEU A 159 3.33 4.18 0.17
CA LEU A 159 3.29 2.88 -0.53
C LEU A 159 4.49 2.71 -1.46
N LYS A 160 4.91 3.78 -2.15
CA LYS A 160 6.11 3.75 -2.99
C LYS A 160 7.37 3.50 -2.16
N ARG A 161 7.52 4.11 -0.99
CA ARG A 161 8.66 3.87 -0.08
C ARG A 161 8.64 2.44 0.47
N GLU A 162 7.48 1.95 0.93
CA GLU A 162 7.33 0.58 1.41
C GLU A 162 7.68 -0.45 0.32
N ASN A 163 7.30 -0.19 -0.94
CA ASN A 163 7.67 -1.04 -2.08
C ASN A 163 9.17 -1.02 -2.33
N LEU A 164 9.82 0.17 -2.35
CA LEU A 164 11.26 0.29 -2.52
C LEU A 164 12.03 -0.39 -1.38
N ASP A 165 11.60 -0.22 -0.14
CA ASP A 165 12.20 -0.90 1.02
C ASP A 165 12.06 -2.43 0.92
N SER A 166 10.91 -2.91 0.44
CA SER A 166 10.69 -4.33 0.18
C SER A 166 11.63 -4.86 -0.90
N GLN A 167 11.79 -4.12 -2.01
CA GLN A 167 12.72 -4.48 -3.09
C GLN A 167 14.18 -4.47 -2.60
N LEU A 168 14.58 -3.45 -1.83
CA LEU A 168 15.93 -3.38 -1.24
C LEU A 168 16.20 -4.54 -0.29
N ARG A 169 15.25 -4.91 0.56
CA ARG A 169 15.37 -6.08 1.45
C ARG A 169 15.45 -7.38 0.66
N ALA A 170 14.66 -7.52 -0.41
CA ALA A 170 14.73 -8.68 -1.30
C ALA A 170 16.12 -8.77 -1.94
N LEU A 171 16.66 -7.66 -2.46
CA LEU A 171 17.99 -7.58 -3.04
C LEU A 171 19.09 -7.92 -2.00
N GLN A 172 19.03 -7.36 -0.79
CA GLN A 172 19.98 -7.67 0.29
C GLN A 172 19.94 -9.14 0.72
N ASN A 173 18.76 -9.75 0.73
CA ASN A 173 18.59 -11.17 1.09
C ASN A 173 19.12 -12.13 0.00
N GLN A 174 19.29 -11.67 -1.24
CA GLN A 174 19.82 -12.50 -2.33
C GLN A 174 21.29 -12.93 -2.11
N VAL A 175 22.06 -12.16 -1.38
CA VAL A 175 23.48 -12.46 -1.07
C VAL A 175 23.60 -13.25 0.22
N ASN A 176 22.68 -13.96 0.75
CA ASN A 176 22.78 -14.72 2.01
C ASN A 176 24.02 -14.32 2.87
N PRO A 177 23.95 -13.20 3.64
CA PRO A 177 25.15 -12.64 4.29
C PRO A 177 25.81 -13.63 5.25
N GLN A 178 25.01 -14.49 5.88
CA GLN A 178 25.50 -15.49 6.81
C GLN A 178 26.33 -16.58 6.11
N PHE A 179 25.90 -17.00 4.90
CA PHE A 179 26.67 -17.94 4.09
C PHE A 179 28.01 -17.32 3.68
N LEU A 180 28.02 -16.05 3.25
CA LEU A 180 29.25 -15.33 2.90
C LEU A 180 30.20 -15.21 4.09
N PHE A 181 29.75 -14.73 5.26
CA PHE A 181 30.60 -14.63 6.44
C PHE A 181 31.14 -15.97 6.90
N ASN A 182 30.34 -17.03 6.86
CA ASN A 182 30.79 -18.38 7.21
C ASN A 182 31.83 -18.88 6.22
N SER A 183 31.67 -18.61 4.92
CA SER A 183 32.62 -18.99 3.88
C SER A 183 33.96 -18.25 4.01
N LEU A 184 33.92 -16.95 4.31
CA LEU A 184 35.14 -16.15 4.55
C LEU A 184 35.89 -16.65 5.79
N ASN A 185 35.18 -16.97 6.88
CA ASN A 185 35.81 -17.53 8.08
C ASN A 185 36.52 -18.91 7.79
N SER A 186 35.86 -19.79 7.00
CA SER A 186 36.47 -21.04 6.58
C SER A 186 37.70 -20.82 5.70
N LEU A 187 37.65 -19.83 4.80
CA LEU A 187 38.75 -19.47 3.95
C LEU A 187 39.98 -19.00 4.75
N VAL A 188 39.78 -18.16 5.79
CA VAL A 188 40.86 -17.70 6.70
C VAL A 188 41.60 -18.91 7.32
N THR A 189 40.85 -19.92 7.75
CA THR A 189 41.43 -21.15 8.30
C THR A 189 42.23 -21.91 7.24
N LEU A 190 41.66 -22.09 6.03
CA LEU A 190 42.29 -22.83 4.93
C LEU A 190 43.57 -22.17 4.41
N ILE A 191 43.67 -20.83 4.39
CA ILE A 191 44.85 -20.11 3.95
C ILE A 191 46.08 -20.51 4.77
N ASN A 192 45.89 -20.73 6.08
CA ASN A 192 46.97 -21.15 6.97
C ASN A 192 47.33 -22.66 6.88
N ASP A 193 46.32 -23.49 6.55
CA ASP A 193 46.43 -24.93 6.61
C ASP A 193 46.87 -25.54 5.24
N ASP A 194 46.21 -25.12 4.14
CA ASP A 194 46.39 -25.66 2.80
C ASP A 194 46.06 -24.64 1.72
N LYS A 195 47.07 -24.01 1.15
CA LYS A 195 46.92 -22.99 0.10
C LYS A 195 46.19 -23.47 -1.14
N TYR A 196 46.38 -24.74 -1.53
CA TYR A 196 45.73 -25.32 -2.71
C TYR A 196 44.21 -25.45 -2.45
N LYS A 197 43.83 -25.98 -1.30
CA LYS A 197 42.41 -26.04 -0.89
C LYS A 197 41.80 -24.64 -0.74
N ALA A 198 42.55 -23.67 -0.23
CA ALA A 198 42.08 -22.28 -0.14
C ALA A 198 41.78 -21.70 -1.53
N THR A 199 42.67 -21.90 -2.52
CA THR A 199 42.43 -21.43 -3.89
C THR A 199 41.19 -22.06 -4.49
N LYS A 200 41.06 -23.41 -4.40
CA LYS A 200 39.90 -24.13 -4.89
C LYS A 200 38.61 -23.67 -4.20
N PHE A 201 38.66 -23.39 -2.88
CA PHE A 201 37.53 -22.89 -2.13
C PHE A 201 37.04 -21.53 -2.66
N VAL A 202 37.95 -20.61 -3.01
CA VAL A 202 37.62 -19.32 -3.62
C VAL A 202 36.99 -19.48 -4.99
N GLU A 203 37.51 -20.39 -5.83
CA GLU A 203 36.95 -20.68 -7.15
C GLU A 203 35.50 -21.19 -7.05
N GLU A 204 35.29 -22.16 -6.17
CA GLU A 204 33.95 -22.71 -5.97
C GLU A 204 32.99 -21.67 -5.34
N LEU A 205 33.47 -20.81 -4.44
CA LEU A 205 32.70 -19.71 -3.92
C LEU A 205 32.29 -18.71 -5.00
N ALA A 206 33.21 -18.37 -5.89
CA ALA A 206 32.95 -17.52 -7.05
C ALA A 206 31.90 -18.15 -8.00
N ASN A 207 31.99 -19.49 -8.24
CA ASN A 207 31.00 -20.21 -9.04
C ASN A 207 29.59 -20.14 -8.41
N VAL A 208 29.48 -20.36 -7.11
CA VAL A 208 28.22 -20.25 -6.38
C VAL A 208 27.62 -18.84 -6.52
N TYR A 209 28.39 -17.78 -6.26
CA TYR A 209 27.84 -16.41 -6.37
C TYR A 209 27.57 -16.02 -7.82
N ARG A 210 28.32 -16.45 -8.78
CA ARG A 210 28.04 -16.22 -10.21
C ARG A 210 26.68 -16.80 -10.59
N TYR A 211 26.40 -18.05 -10.20
CA TYR A 211 25.11 -18.68 -10.46
C TYR A 211 23.97 -17.92 -9.78
N LEU A 212 24.12 -17.58 -8.50
CA LEU A 212 23.07 -16.84 -7.75
C LEU A 212 22.76 -15.48 -8.36
N LEU A 213 23.75 -14.80 -8.94
CA LEU A 213 23.56 -13.48 -9.56
C LEU A 213 23.02 -13.58 -11.00
N GLN A 214 23.36 -14.61 -11.75
CA GLN A 214 22.92 -14.79 -13.14
C GLN A 214 21.48 -15.30 -13.25
N GLN A 215 21.05 -16.14 -12.31
CA GLN A 215 19.73 -16.80 -12.37
C GLN A 215 18.61 -16.02 -11.63
N GLN A 216 18.75 -14.70 -11.49
CA GLN A 216 17.79 -13.88 -10.73
C GLN A 216 16.43 -13.71 -11.43
N GLU A 217 16.43 -13.71 -12.77
CA GLU A 217 15.24 -13.48 -13.58
C GLU A 217 14.66 -14.77 -14.19
N ASP A 218 15.43 -15.87 -14.14
CA ASP A 218 14.99 -17.12 -14.75
C ASP A 218 13.99 -17.86 -13.86
N HIS A 219 12.86 -18.19 -14.45
CA HIS A 219 11.85 -19.02 -13.79
C HIS A 219 12.25 -20.51 -13.75
N LEU A 220 13.00 -20.96 -14.75
CA LEU A 220 13.45 -22.33 -14.93
C LEU A 220 14.89 -22.35 -15.44
N VAL A 221 15.69 -23.33 -14.99
CA VAL A 221 17.08 -23.55 -15.40
C VAL A 221 17.28 -25.00 -15.80
N ARG A 222 18.31 -25.29 -16.57
CA ARG A 222 18.65 -26.67 -16.89
C ARG A 222 19.11 -27.45 -15.65
N VAL A 223 18.69 -28.70 -15.55
CA VAL A 223 19.15 -29.62 -14.48
C VAL A 223 20.66 -29.68 -14.43
N SER A 224 21.35 -29.72 -15.59
CA SER A 224 22.81 -29.71 -15.65
C SER A 224 23.46 -28.51 -14.98
N ASP A 225 22.85 -27.30 -15.11
CA ASP A 225 23.39 -26.08 -14.54
C ASP A 225 23.11 -26.01 -13.02
N GLU A 226 21.93 -26.46 -12.58
CA GLU A 226 21.61 -26.61 -11.14
C GLU A 226 22.51 -27.66 -10.47
N LEU A 227 22.85 -28.78 -11.16
CA LEU A 227 23.79 -29.79 -10.66
C LEU A 227 25.24 -29.27 -10.59
N LYS A 228 25.73 -28.50 -11.55
CA LYS A 228 27.03 -27.83 -11.46
C LYS A 228 27.12 -26.90 -10.26
N PHE A 229 26.10 -26.05 -10.12
CA PHE A 229 25.98 -25.14 -8.98
C PHE A 229 25.96 -25.87 -7.65
N ILE A 230 25.16 -26.94 -7.54
CA ILE A 230 25.02 -27.68 -6.28
C ILE A 230 26.32 -28.45 -5.92
N ASN A 231 27.09 -28.91 -6.90
CA ASN A 231 28.41 -29.49 -6.65
C ASN A 231 29.39 -28.50 -6.01
N SER A 232 29.44 -27.25 -6.54
CA SER A 232 30.23 -26.18 -5.93
C SER A 232 29.74 -25.85 -4.52
N TYR A 233 28.42 -25.74 -4.30
CA TYR A 233 27.83 -25.47 -3.00
C TYR A 233 28.15 -26.58 -1.97
N ILE A 234 28.02 -27.85 -2.37
CA ILE A 234 28.34 -29.00 -1.53
C ILE A 234 29.81 -28.99 -1.14
N TYR A 235 30.74 -28.72 -2.08
CA TYR A 235 32.16 -28.61 -1.79
C TYR A 235 32.44 -27.59 -0.69
N LEU A 236 31.82 -26.42 -0.73
CA LEU A 236 31.96 -25.40 0.32
C LEU A 236 31.43 -25.89 1.67
N GLN A 237 30.30 -26.60 1.68
CA GLN A 237 29.69 -27.13 2.91
C GLN A 237 30.56 -28.31 3.49
N GLN A 238 31.06 -29.17 2.65
CA GLN A 238 31.93 -30.28 3.07
C GLN A 238 33.28 -29.76 3.61
N THR A 239 33.86 -28.76 2.98
CA THR A 239 35.08 -28.10 3.50
C THR A 239 34.92 -27.59 4.91
N ARG A 240 33.71 -27.12 5.25
CA ARG A 240 33.36 -26.62 6.60
C ARG A 240 33.06 -27.76 7.59
N SER A 241 32.34 -28.78 7.13
CA SER A 241 31.81 -29.86 7.99
C SER A 241 32.75 -31.08 8.06
N GLY A 242 33.79 -31.11 7.26
CA GLY A 242 34.69 -32.23 7.15
C GLY A 242 33.99 -33.50 6.62
N GLU A 243 34.49 -34.65 7.04
CA GLU A 243 33.97 -35.97 6.66
C GLU A 243 32.58 -36.30 7.25
N ASN A 244 32.07 -35.39 8.11
CA ASN A 244 30.76 -35.57 8.76
C ASN A 244 29.56 -35.27 7.85
N LEU A 245 29.80 -34.62 6.69
CA LEU A 245 28.83 -34.42 5.63
C LEU A 245 29.15 -35.25 4.42
N LYS A 246 28.39 -36.31 4.19
CA LYS A 246 28.52 -37.19 3.02
C LYS A 246 27.44 -36.85 1.99
N THR A 247 27.85 -36.76 0.72
CA THR A 247 26.88 -36.47 -0.35
C THR A 247 27.15 -37.43 -1.52
N GLU A 248 26.06 -37.88 -2.13
CA GLU A 248 26.07 -38.74 -3.29
C GLU A 248 25.12 -38.21 -4.34
N ILE A 249 25.60 -37.90 -5.53
CA ILE A 249 24.82 -37.40 -6.66
C ILE A 249 24.84 -38.43 -7.78
N LYS A 250 23.65 -38.97 -8.11
CA LYS A 250 23.47 -39.97 -9.17
C LYS A 250 22.26 -39.60 -10.03
N VAL A 251 22.39 -38.59 -10.88
CA VAL A 251 21.36 -38.17 -11.83
C VAL A 251 21.84 -38.55 -13.24
N ASP A 252 20.98 -39.22 -14.00
CA ASP A 252 21.29 -39.64 -15.38
C ASP A 252 21.47 -38.42 -16.29
N GLU A 253 22.52 -38.43 -17.12
CA GLU A 253 22.83 -37.34 -18.10
C GLU A 253 21.66 -37.07 -19.10
N LYS A 254 20.79 -38.07 -19.33
CA LYS A 254 19.62 -37.88 -20.19
C LYS A 254 18.68 -36.77 -19.69
N PHE A 255 18.77 -36.41 -18.41
CA PHE A 255 17.95 -35.31 -17.79
C PHE A 255 18.67 -33.96 -17.78
N ASP A 256 19.90 -33.84 -18.27
CA ASP A 256 20.69 -32.62 -18.26
C ASP A 256 19.98 -31.41 -18.89
N ASN A 257 19.24 -31.66 -19.97
CA ASN A 257 18.48 -30.62 -20.67
C ASN A 257 17.08 -30.40 -20.13
N TYR A 258 16.59 -31.18 -19.16
CA TYR A 258 15.33 -30.93 -18.46
C TYR A 258 15.48 -29.71 -17.61
N LEU A 259 14.34 -29.13 -17.24
CA LEU A 259 14.27 -27.88 -16.51
C LEU A 259 13.81 -28.10 -15.07
N ILE A 260 14.35 -27.28 -14.18
CA ILE A 260 14.03 -27.27 -12.75
C ILE A 260 13.97 -25.81 -12.29
N ALA A 261 13.18 -25.51 -11.25
CA ALA A 261 13.20 -24.18 -10.67
C ALA A 261 14.57 -23.91 -10.02
N PRO A 262 15.21 -22.74 -10.27
CA PRO A 262 16.55 -22.44 -9.78
C PRO A 262 16.63 -22.46 -8.25
N GLN A 263 17.81 -22.83 -7.71
CA GLN A 263 18.10 -22.94 -6.27
C GLN A 263 17.29 -24.00 -5.53
N THR A 264 16.51 -24.82 -6.23
CA THR A 264 15.69 -25.86 -5.60
C THR A 264 16.54 -26.86 -4.83
N LEU A 265 17.61 -27.38 -5.45
CA LEU A 265 18.49 -28.36 -4.79
C LEU A 265 19.26 -27.73 -3.63
N GLN A 266 19.67 -26.46 -3.75
CA GLN A 266 20.32 -25.72 -2.65
C GLN A 266 19.42 -25.65 -1.42
N ILE A 267 18.17 -25.22 -1.60
CA ILE A 267 17.20 -25.08 -0.49
C ILE A 267 17.01 -26.42 0.22
N LEU A 268 16.95 -27.53 -0.52
CA LEU A 268 16.77 -28.85 0.06
C LEU A 268 18.00 -29.31 0.83
N ILE A 269 19.20 -29.10 0.30
CA ILE A 269 20.46 -29.42 0.99
C ILE A 269 20.60 -28.54 2.24
N GLU A 270 20.33 -27.24 2.10
CA GLU A 270 20.34 -26.31 3.25
C GLU A 270 19.37 -26.77 4.34
N ASN A 271 18.17 -27.19 3.99
CA ASN A 271 17.22 -27.76 4.93
C ASN A 271 17.75 -29.02 5.63
N ALA A 272 18.37 -29.93 4.89
CA ALA A 272 18.97 -31.12 5.47
C ALA A 272 20.09 -30.77 6.46
N ILE A 273 20.98 -29.85 6.12
CA ILE A 273 22.09 -29.40 6.98
C ILE A 273 21.57 -28.64 8.21
N LYS A 274 20.57 -27.78 8.02
CA LYS A 274 20.01 -26.94 9.09
C LYS A 274 19.28 -27.74 10.15
N HIS A 275 18.52 -28.77 9.74
CA HIS A 275 17.60 -29.48 10.62
C HIS A 275 18.19 -30.78 11.20
N ASN A 276 19.35 -31.24 10.76
CA ASN A 276 20.00 -32.45 11.25
C ASN A 276 21.30 -32.18 12.00
N ILE A 277 21.62 -33.06 12.93
CA ILE A 277 22.90 -33.08 13.62
C ILE A 277 23.98 -33.55 12.61
N ILE A 278 25.15 -32.91 12.65
CA ILE A 278 26.31 -33.27 11.82
C ILE A 278 27.51 -33.39 12.76
N SER A 279 27.93 -34.62 13.04
CA SER A 279 29.04 -34.91 13.92
C SER A 279 29.74 -36.19 13.46
N SER A 280 30.94 -36.48 14.01
CA SER A 280 31.67 -37.73 13.76
C SER A 280 30.85 -38.98 14.10
N ASP A 281 30.11 -38.94 15.21
CA ASP A 281 29.30 -40.09 15.66
C ASP A 281 27.98 -40.19 14.88
N LYS A 282 27.54 -39.08 14.28
CA LYS A 282 26.29 -38.99 13.53
C LYS A 282 26.53 -38.23 12.22
N PRO A 283 27.16 -38.83 11.23
CA PRO A 283 27.40 -38.21 9.92
C PRO A 283 26.05 -38.03 9.18
N LEU A 284 25.88 -36.86 8.58
CA LEU A 284 24.75 -36.60 7.71
C LEU A 284 25.05 -37.08 6.30
N THR A 285 24.18 -37.93 5.77
CA THR A 285 24.28 -38.42 4.37
C THR A 285 23.13 -37.85 3.57
N ILE A 286 23.45 -37.15 2.48
CA ILE A 286 22.47 -36.59 1.54
C ILE A 286 22.67 -37.29 0.20
N LYS A 287 21.58 -37.82 -0.37
CA LYS A 287 21.57 -38.46 -1.71
C LYS A 287 20.70 -37.66 -2.66
N ILE A 288 21.19 -37.42 -3.85
CA ILE A 288 20.47 -36.79 -4.95
C ILE A 288 20.45 -37.76 -6.10
N TYR A 289 19.29 -38.22 -6.51
CA TYR A 289 19.16 -39.17 -7.61
C TYR A 289 17.84 -38.92 -8.36
N ASN A 290 17.75 -39.49 -9.56
CA ASN A 290 16.51 -39.42 -10.33
C ASN A 290 15.69 -40.71 -10.22
N SER A 291 14.39 -40.55 -10.26
CA SER A 291 13.45 -41.66 -10.51
C SER A 291 12.39 -41.15 -11.48
N GLU A 292 12.23 -41.88 -12.60
CA GLU A 292 11.35 -41.43 -13.70
C GLU A 292 11.71 -40.01 -14.16
N ARG A 293 10.72 -39.10 -14.13
CA ARG A 293 10.88 -37.67 -14.43
C ARG A 293 10.94 -36.80 -13.17
N CYS A 294 11.55 -37.31 -12.12
CA CYS A 294 11.69 -36.60 -10.84
C CYS A 294 13.13 -36.64 -10.36
N ILE A 295 13.58 -35.58 -9.70
CA ILE A 295 14.77 -35.59 -8.87
C ILE A 295 14.34 -35.80 -7.42
N ILE A 296 15.02 -36.71 -6.75
CA ILE A 296 14.81 -37.05 -5.36
C ILE A 296 16.00 -36.57 -4.55
N VAL A 297 15.73 -35.80 -3.51
CA VAL A 297 16.73 -35.47 -2.48
C VAL A 297 16.32 -36.16 -1.19
N GLU A 298 17.24 -36.99 -0.69
CA GLU A 298 17.00 -37.83 0.49
C GLU A 298 18.15 -37.65 1.48
N ASN A 299 17.80 -37.55 2.78
CA ASN A 299 18.79 -37.53 3.84
C ASN A 299 18.35 -38.43 5.02
N ASN A 300 19.34 -38.98 5.76
CA ASN A 300 19.06 -39.63 7.04
C ASN A 300 18.55 -38.61 8.08
N LEU A 301 17.57 -39.00 8.88
CA LEU A 301 16.97 -38.15 9.91
C LEU A 301 17.77 -38.21 11.22
N GLN A 302 18.30 -37.06 11.62
CA GLN A 302 19.04 -36.87 12.86
C GLN A 302 18.66 -35.50 13.47
N ARG A 303 17.37 -35.34 13.78
CA ARG A 303 16.79 -34.03 14.11
C ARG A 303 17.54 -33.31 15.25
N LYS A 304 17.91 -32.06 15.02
CA LYS A 304 18.39 -31.17 16.09
C LYS A 304 17.22 -30.84 17.03
N ILE A 305 17.49 -30.89 18.33
CA ILE A 305 16.56 -30.31 19.32
C ILE A 305 16.71 -28.81 19.22
N SER A 306 15.88 -28.16 18.42
CA SER A 306 15.91 -26.71 18.19
C SER A 306 14.76 -26.04 18.92
N THR A 307 15.08 -25.02 19.73
CA THR A 307 14.11 -24.09 20.34
C THR A 307 13.61 -23.03 19.36
N GLN A 308 14.19 -22.95 18.15
CA GLN A 308 13.74 -22.01 17.12
C GLN A 308 12.52 -22.57 16.37
N GLN A 309 11.52 -21.71 16.19
CA GLN A 309 10.33 -22.01 15.39
C GLN A 309 10.71 -22.56 14.02
N LYS A 310 10.10 -23.68 13.63
CA LYS A 310 10.21 -24.27 12.28
C LYS A 310 9.67 -23.25 11.29
N THR A 311 10.53 -22.50 10.64
CA THR A 311 10.08 -21.47 9.70
C THR A 311 9.47 -22.05 8.42
N GLY A 312 9.80 -23.31 8.06
CA GLY A 312 9.18 -24.00 6.89
C GLY A 312 9.17 -23.21 5.55
N ILE A 313 9.67 -21.99 5.58
CA ILE A 313 9.55 -20.99 4.49
C ILE A 313 10.23 -21.48 3.22
N GLY A 314 11.41 -22.08 3.33
CA GLY A 314 12.15 -22.53 2.15
C GLY A 314 11.40 -23.58 1.34
N LEU A 315 10.89 -24.62 2.01
CA LEU A 315 10.13 -25.69 1.37
C LEU A 315 8.79 -25.20 0.82
N GLN A 316 8.11 -24.31 1.57
CA GLN A 316 6.88 -23.70 1.11
C GLN A 316 7.10 -22.85 -0.13
N ASN A 317 8.24 -22.16 -0.24
CA ASN A 317 8.59 -21.37 -1.42
C ASN A 317 8.77 -22.26 -2.65
N ILE A 318 9.42 -23.43 -2.52
CA ILE A 318 9.53 -24.39 -3.62
C ILE A 318 8.14 -24.86 -4.04
N ILE A 319 7.31 -25.30 -3.09
CA ILE A 319 5.94 -25.76 -3.38
C ILE A 319 5.14 -24.67 -4.10
N ASN A 320 5.20 -23.44 -3.64
CA ASN A 320 4.47 -22.32 -4.26
C ASN A 320 4.98 -22.04 -5.68
N ARG A 321 6.31 -22.09 -5.90
CA ARG A 321 6.91 -21.89 -7.22
C ARG A 321 6.44 -22.96 -8.21
N TYR A 322 6.43 -24.22 -7.81
CA TYR A 322 5.95 -25.30 -8.66
C TYR A 322 4.43 -25.25 -8.92
N LYS A 323 3.63 -24.76 -7.96
CA LYS A 323 2.22 -24.50 -8.18
C LYS A 323 1.96 -23.42 -9.23
N ILE A 324 2.75 -22.34 -9.20
CA ILE A 324 2.68 -21.26 -10.22
C ILE A 324 3.03 -21.81 -11.60
N LEU A 325 4.02 -22.70 -11.68
CA LEU A 325 4.43 -23.38 -12.92
C LEU A 325 3.43 -24.47 -13.38
N GLY A 326 2.28 -24.64 -12.68
CA GLY A 326 1.26 -25.62 -13.05
C GLY A 326 1.51 -27.06 -12.60
N TYR A 327 2.59 -27.31 -11.87
CA TYR A 327 2.97 -28.64 -11.37
C TYR A 327 2.50 -28.85 -9.93
N LYS A 328 1.68 -29.87 -9.70
CA LYS A 328 1.05 -30.11 -8.38
C LYS A 328 1.78 -31.11 -7.46
N SER A 329 2.83 -31.79 -7.92
CA SER A 329 3.32 -33.01 -7.28
C SER A 329 4.75 -32.93 -6.74
N ILE A 330 4.99 -32.05 -5.76
CA ILE A 330 6.13 -32.23 -4.85
C ILE A 330 5.65 -33.14 -3.74
N SER A 331 6.26 -34.33 -3.56
CA SER A 331 6.00 -35.18 -2.41
C SER A 331 7.08 -35.03 -1.34
N ILE A 332 6.65 -35.10 -0.10
CA ILE A 332 7.50 -35.02 1.08
C ILE A 332 7.17 -36.22 1.94
N ASP A 333 8.12 -37.11 2.10
CA ASP A 333 7.94 -38.37 2.76
C ASP A 333 8.98 -38.57 3.87
N GLU A 334 8.58 -39.16 4.97
CA GLU A 334 9.48 -39.68 6.02
C GLU A 334 9.32 -41.17 6.07
N ILE A 335 10.30 -41.89 5.52
CA ILE A 335 10.26 -43.34 5.40
C ILE A 335 11.57 -43.95 5.95
N ASN A 336 11.48 -44.93 6.80
CA ASN A 336 12.64 -45.68 7.32
C ASN A 336 13.75 -44.80 7.89
N ASN A 337 13.38 -43.78 8.66
CA ASN A 337 14.32 -42.82 9.26
C ASN A 337 15.08 -41.96 8.21
N HIS A 338 14.51 -41.80 7.03
CA HIS A 338 14.99 -40.91 5.98
C HIS A 338 13.93 -39.85 5.65
N PHE A 339 14.38 -38.64 5.38
CA PHE A 339 13.54 -37.56 4.87
C PHE A 339 13.78 -37.46 3.36
N ARG A 340 12.70 -37.59 2.59
CA ARG A 340 12.74 -37.64 1.13
C ARG A 340 11.84 -36.57 0.56
N ILE A 341 12.37 -35.83 -0.42
CA ILE A 341 11.60 -34.87 -1.21
C ILE A 341 11.74 -35.23 -2.67
N THR A 342 10.61 -35.39 -3.35
CA THR A 342 10.52 -35.72 -4.77
C THR A 342 10.03 -34.50 -5.54
N ILE A 343 10.80 -34.06 -6.53
CA ILE A 343 10.56 -32.84 -7.32
C ILE A 343 10.45 -33.24 -8.77
N PRO A 344 9.38 -32.87 -9.48
CA PRO A 344 9.25 -33.12 -10.92
C PRO A 344 10.25 -32.25 -11.70
N ILE A 345 10.85 -32.81 -12.75
CA ILE A 345 11.62 -32.08 -13.75
C ILE A 345 10.79 -31.93 -15.01
N ILE A 346 10.95 -30.79 -15.66
CA ILE A 346 10.10 -30.31 -16.75
C ILE A 346 10.81 -30.58 -18.07
N SER A 347 10.12 -31.20 -19.02
CA SER A 347 10.66 -31.38 -20.36
C SER A 347 10.74 -30.02 -21.07
N PRO A 348 11.82 -29.74 -21.85
CA PRO A 348 11.93 -28.49 -22.61
C PRO A 348 10.73 -28.23 -23.56
N GLY A 349 10.03 -29.28 -24.02
CA GLY A 349 8.85 -29.17 -24.87
C GLY A 349 7.52 -28.96 -24.13
N GLU A 350 7.52 -28.97 -22.80
CA GLU A 350 6.33 -28.78 -21.95
C GLU A 350 6.23 -27.35 -21.41
N VAL A 351 7.20 -26.51 -21.68
CA VAL A 351 7.19 -25.09 -21.26
C VAL A 351 6.37 -24.30 -22.26
N ASP A 352 5.22 -23.81 -21.83
CA ASP A 352 4.38 -22.92 -22.62
C ASP A 352 5.13 -21.60 -22.87
N ASP A 353 5.13 -21.06 -24.09
CA ASP A 353 5.80 -19.80 -24.46
C ASP A 353 5.35 -18.59 -23.64
N SER A 354 4.29 -18.74 -22.83
CA SER A 354 3.78 -17.71 -21.92
C SER A 354 4.68 -17.42 -20.71
N PHE A 355 5.73 -18.24 -20.45
CA PHE A 355 6.65 -18.06 -19.31
C PHE A 355 7.96 -17.33 -19.66
N ASN A 356 8.12 -16.86 -20.90
CA ASN A 356 9.29 -16.10 -21.36
C ASN A 356 9.11 -14.57 -21.28
N TYR A 357 8.37 -14.05 -20.27
CA TYR A 357 8.26 -12.61 -20.02
C TYR A 357 8.67 -12.23 -18.61
#